data_9343568ead7713efafb28cb129cd8e4d
#
_entry.id   9343568ead7713efafb28cb129cd8e4d
#
_cell.length_a   1.000
_cell.length_b   1.000
_cell.length_c   1.000
_cell.angle_alpha   90.00
_cell.angle_beta   90.00
_cell.angle_gamma   90.00
#
_symmetry.space_group_name_H-M   'P 1'
#
loop_
_entity.id
_entity.type
_entity.pdbx_description
1 polymer ?
#
loop_
_entity_poly.entity_id
_entity_poly.type
_entity_poly.pdbx_seq_one_letter_code
_entity_poly.pdbx_strand_id
1 'polypeptide(L)'
;MNIAPEKNCDLCPRLAEFRQANVQQYPSFYNAPVPAFGELDSELLIVGLAPGLKGANQSGRPFTGDYAGIILYSALQKYAFAQGEYEPEKFFVGGKDSFSLNNCRVSNSVRCVPPDNKPTPSEITTCNNFLSNEIAAMKKLKVIVSLGQIAHKSVISIFNRKQADYKFAHGAKHKLENIILLNSFHTSRYNINTGRLSQAMFDAVIGEARNLIA
;
A
#
# COMPACT_ATOMS: atom_id res chain seq x y z
N MET A 1 -3.46 -19.04 -8.37
CA MET A 1 -2.40 -18.01 -8.36
C MET A 1 -2.39 -17.37 -6.97
N ASN A 2 -1.21 -17.32 -6.31
CA ASN A 2 -1.13 -16.74 -4.96
C ASN A 2 -1.17 -15.22 -5.04
N ILE A 3 -2.11 -14.59 -4.36
CA ILE A 3 -2.27 -13.13 -4.26
C ILE A 3 -1.45 -12.52 -3.11
N ALA A 4 -0.89 -13.35 -2.25
CA ALA A 4 -0.05 -12.94 -1.12
C ALA A 4 1.06 -13.97 -0.92
N PRO A 5 2.25 -13.54 -0.46
CA PRO A 5 3.30 -14.46 -0.06
C PRO A 5 2.91 -15.23 1.22
N GLU A 6 3.46 -16.41 1.37
CA GLU A 6 3.36 -17.18 2.61
C GLU A 6 4.10 -16.47 3.76
N LYS A 7 3.73 -16.80 5.00
CA LYS A 7 4.31 -16.16 6.20
C LYS A 7 5.84 -16.29 6.27
N ASN A 8 6.38 -17.40 5.78
CA ASN A 8 7.81 -17.70 5.74
C ASN A 8 8.43 -17.51 4.35
N CYS A 9 7.83 -16.75 3.46
CA CYS A 9 8.34 -16.49 2.11
C CYS A 9 9.83 -16.12 2.12
N ASP A 10 10.64 -16.81 1.30
CA ASP A 10 12.08 -16.68 1.19
C ASP A 10 12.57 -16.23 -0.21
N LEU A 11 11.64 -15.86 -1.09
CA LEU A 11 11.94 -15.44 -2.47
C LEU A 11 12.91 -14.24 -2.56
N CYS A 12 13.06 -13.48 -1.48
CA CYS A 12 13.98 -12.34 -1.35
C CYS A 12 14.91 -12.61 -0.15
N PRO A 13 16.10 -13.23 -0.33
CA PRO A 13 16.96 -13.64 0.79
C PRO A 13 17.27 -12.52 1.78
N ARG A 14 17.67 -11.32 1.29
CA ARG A 14 17.96 -10.15 2.13
C ARG A 14 16.75 -9.75 2.99
N LEU A 15 15.54 -9.78 2.45
CA LEU A 15 14.32 -9.45 3.21
C LEU A 15 13.95 -10.56 4.20
N ALA A 16 14.19 -11.82 3.85
CA ALA A 16 13.99 -12.96 4.73
C ALA A 16 14.95 -12.92 5.94
N GLU A 17 16.23 -12.65 5.70
CA GLU A 17 17.24 -12.45 6.76
C GLU A 17 16.88 -11.27 7.67
N PHE A 18 16.52 -10.12 7.07
CA PHE A 18 16.14 -8.95 7.85
C PHE A 18 14.86 -9.21 8.68
N ARG A 19 13.92 -9.97 8.17
CA ARG A 19 12.72 -10.39 8.91
C ARG A 19 13.09 -11.28 10.09
N GLN A 20 14.02 -12.26 9.92
CA GLN A 20 14.49 -13.12 11.00
C GLN A 20 15.21 -12.33 12.10
N ALA A 21 16.05 -11.36 11.73
CA ALA A 21 16.68 -10.44 12.68
C ALA A 21 15.63 -9.64 13.47
N ASN A 22 14.57 -9.18 12.79
CA ASN A 22 13.47 -8.46 13.44
C ASN A 22 12.65 -9.34 14.40
N VAL A 23 12.48 -10.64 14.10
CA VAL A 23 11.85 -11.58 15.05
C VAL A 23 12.65 -11.67 16.36
N GLN A 24 13.97 -11.65 16.29
CA GLN A 24 14.82 -11.68 17.48
C GLN A 24 14.80 -10.34 18.24
N GLN A 25 14.88 -9.22 17.52
CA GLN A 25 14.95 -7.89 18.12
C GLN A 25 13.60 -7.37 18.61
N TYR A 26 12.52 -7.73 17.94
CA TYR A 26 11.14 -7.29 18.20
C TYR A 26 10.17 -8.48 18.18
N PRO A 27 10.24 -9.40 19.17
CA PRO A 27 9.48 -10.66 19.14
C PRO A 27 7.95 -10.46 19.22
N SER A 28 7.50 -9.30 19.69
CA SER A 28 6.07 -8.95 19.74
C SER A 28 5.51 -8.36 18.44
N PHE A 29 6.38 -8.08 17.44
CA PHE A 29 5.93 -7.56 16.16
C PHE A 29 5.43 -8.70 15.27
N TYR A 30 4.62 -8.36 14.26
CA TYR A 30 4.09 -9.32 13.29
C TYR A 30 5.21 -10.05 12.51
N ASN A 31 6.24 -9.32 12.08
CA ASN A 31 7.48 -9.82 11.47
C ASN A 31 7.28 -10.86 10.35
N ALA A 32 6.28 -10.66 9.51
CA ALA A 32 6.01 -11.50 8.36
C ALA A 32 5.66 -10.65 7.13
N PRO A 33 5.55 -11.22 5.92
CA PRO A 33 5.01 -10.51 4.78
C PRO A 33 3.62 -9.97 5.13
N VAL A 34 3.45 -8.64 5.06
CA VAL A 34 2.21 -7.98 5.45
C VAL A 34 1.13 -8.21 4.38
N PRO A 35 0.01 -8.84 4.73
CA PRO A 35 -1.09 -9.06 3.78
C PRO A 35 -1.73 -7.75 3.37
N ALA A 36 -2.44 -7.74 2.26
CA ALA A 36 -3.30 -6.61 1.92
C ALA A 36 -4.51 -6.53 2.86
N PHE A 37 -5.09 -5.34 2.99
CA PHE A 37 -6.24 -5.07 3.84
C PHE A 37 -7.43 -4.60 3.00
N GLY A 38 -8.60 -5.12 3.26
CA GLY A 38 -9.84 -4.89 2.51
C GLY A 38 -10.16 -6.02 1.52
N GLU A 39 -11.37 -5.99 0.97
CA GLU A 39 -11.92 -7.07 0.16
C GLU A 39 -11.40 -7.06 -1.29
N LEU A 40 -11.30 -8.25 -1.90
CA LEU A 40 -10.94 -8.38 -3.33
C LEU A 40 -12.03 -7.86 -4.27
N ASP A 41 -13.26 -7.79 -3.80
CA ASP A 41 -14.44 -7.31 -4.55
C ASP A 41 -14.55 -5.77 -4.57
N SER A 42 -13.47 -5.08 -4.23
CA SER A 42 -13.39 -3.63 -4.18
C SER A 42 -13.07 -3.00 -5.54
N GLU A 43 -13.56 -1.80 -5.79
CA GLU A 43 -13.30 -1.02 -7.01
C GLU A 43 -12.08 -0.10 -6.88
N LEU A 44 -11.63 0.18 -5.65
CA LEU A 44 -10.42 0.98 -5.35
C LEU A 44 -9.31 0.11 -4.79
N LEU A 45 -8.11 0.25 -5.35
CA LEU A 45 -6.87 -0.30 -4.79
C LEU A 45 -5.87 0.82 -4.47
N ILE A 46 -5.42 0.90 -3.23
CA ILE A 46 -4.31 1.76 -2.82
C ILE A 46 -3.02 0.93 -2.83
N VAL A 47 -1.98 1.40 -3.50
CA VAL A 47 -0.68 0.72 -3.57
C VAL A 47 0.41 1.59 -2.99
N GLY A 48 1.00 1.14 -1.88
CA GLY A 48 2.20 1.72 -1.27
C GLY A 48 3.49 1.05 -1.73
N LEU A 49 4.60 1.44 -1.08
CA LEU A 49 5.92 0.87 -1.36
C LEU A 49 6.14 -0.45 -0.64
N ALA A 50 6.23 -0.39 0.68
CA ALA A 50 6.59 -1.50 1.56
C ALA A 50 6.19 -1.20 3.01
N PRO A 51 6.10 -2.22 3.89
CA PRO A 51 5.88 -2.03 5.33
C PRO A 51 7.01 -1.23 5.98
N GLY A 52 6.66 -0.28 6.86
CA GLY A 52 7.60 0.33 7.79
C GLY A 52 7.85 -0.57 9.00
N LEU A 53 9.07 -0.52 9.60
CA LEU A 53 9.46 -1.40 10.71
C LEU A 53 8.52 -1.26 11.93
N LYS A 54 8.33 -0.02 12.41
CA LYS A 54 7.45 0.31 13.56
C LYS A 54 6.01 0.64 13.13
N GLY A 55 5.64 0.33 11.89
CA GLY A 55 4.33 0.50 11.32
C GLY A 55 3.72 -0.84 10.93
N ALA A 56 3.54 -1.06 9.65
CA ALA A 56 2.90 -2.28 9.15
C ALA A 56 3.65 -3.58 9.50
N ASN A 57 4.99 -3.56 9.65
CA ASN A 57 5.72 -4.75 10.12
C ASN A 57 5.45 -5.06 11.60
N GLN A 58 5.14 -4.05 12.42
CA GLN A 58 4.73 -4.25 13.80
C GLN A 58 3.29 -4.75 13.88
N SER A 59 2.39 -4.12 13.16
CA SER A 59 0.95 -4.35 13.26
C SER A 59 0.43 -5.53 12.43
N GLY A 60 1.09 -5.88 11.32
CA GLY A 60 0.59 -6.84 10.35
C GLY A 60 -0.49 -6.29 9.41
N ARG A 61 -0.82 -4.98 9.48
CA ARG A 61 -1.79 -4.31 8.61
C ARG A 61 -1.12 -3.14 7.87
N PRO A 62 -1.30 -3.01 6.53
CA PRO A 62 -0.70 -1.92 5.77
C PRO A 62 -1.05 -0.56 6.37
N PHE A 63 -0.09 0.37 6.36
CA PHE A 63 -0.27 1.75 6.86
C PHE A 63 -0.81 1.83 8.31
N THR A 64 -0.55 0.85 9.15
CA THR A 64 -1.00 0.86 10.55
C THR A 64 0.20 0.89 11.49
N GLY A 65 0.19 1.84 12.43
CA GLY A 65 1.26 2.06 13.40
C GLY A 65 2.25 3.18 12.99
N ASP A 66 2.07 3.82 11.86
CA ASP A 66 2.91 4.94 11.42
C ASP A 66 2.09 6.16 10.98
N TYR A 67 2.79 7.30 10.82
CA TYR A 67 2.15 8.56 10.46
C TYR A 67 1.47 8.53 9.09
N ALA A 68 1.98 7.74 8.15
CA ALA A 68 1.42 7.64 6.81
C ALA A 68 -0.02 7.09 6.82
N GLY A 69 -0.31 6.20 7.76
CA GLY A 69 -1.63 5.64 7.97
C GLY A 69 -2.66 6.67 8.46
N ILE A 70 -2.24 7.59 9.32
CA ILE A 70 -3.14 8.66 9.82
C ILE A 70 -3.68 9.48 8.64
N ILE A 71 -2.79 9.90 7.74
CA ILE A 71 -3.16 10.68 6.54
C ILE A 71 -4.03 9.86 5.59
N LEU A 72 -3.62 8.61 5.32
CA LEU A 72 -4.34 7.73 4.40
C LEU A 72 -5.76 7.42 4.90
N TYR A 73 -5.87 6.89 6.10
CA TYR A 73 -7.15 6.40 6.60
C TYR A 73 -8.14 7.52 6.93
N SER A 74 -7.65 8.70 7.35
CA SER A 74 -8.49 9.90 7.49
C SER A 74 -9.13 10.30 6.15
N ALA A 75 -8.36 10.31 5.06
CA ALA A 75 -8.90 10.59 3.73
C ALA A 75 -9.89 9.51 3.26
N LEU A 76 -9.58 8.22 3.49
CA LEU A 76 -10.49 7.13 3.13
C LEU A 76 -11.81 7.22 3.91
N GLN A 77 -11.81 7.58 5.20
CA GLN A 77 -13.03 7.80 5.98
C GLN A 77 -13.83 8.99 5.46
N LYS A 78 -13.16 10.11 5.15
CA LYS A 78 -13.80 11.32 4.61
C LYS A 78 -14.61 11.05 3.33
N TYR A 79 -14.11 10.13 2.49
CA TYR A 79 -14.77 9.76 1.23
C TYR A 79 -15.50 8.42 1.28
N ALA A 80 -15.85 7.95 2.48
CA ALA A 80 -16.63 6.72 2.71
C ALA A 80 -16.01 5.43 2.12
N PHE A 81 -14.67 5.39 2.02
CA PHE A 81 -13.91 4.17 1.71
C PHE A 81 -13.43 3.43 2.96
N ALA A 82 -13.66 4.00 4.14
CA ALA A 82 -13.38 3.36 5.42
C ALA A 82 -14.40 3.80 6.47
N GLN A 83 -14.60 2.97 7.49
CA GLN A 83 -15.49 3.21 8.61
C GLN A 83 -14.92 2.64 9.92
N GLY A 84 -15.52 3.03 11.05
CA GLY A 84 -15.03 2.67 12.38
C GLY A 84 -13.94 3.59 12.88
N GLU A 85 -13.40 3.31 14.04
CA GLU A 85 -12.37 4.11 14.68
C GLU A 85 -10.99 3.59 14.30
N TYR A 86 -10.15 4.46 13.71
CA TYR A 86 -8.76 4.15 13.40
C TYR A 86 -7.86 4.53 14.57
N GLU A 87 -7.43 3.53 15.32
CA GLU A 87 -6.54 3.68 16.46
C GLU A 87 -5.23 2.92 16.22
N PRO A 88 -4.24 3.55 15.58
CA PRO A 88 -3.00 2.87 15.17
C PRO A 88 -2.21 2.29 16.36
N GLU A 89 -2.32 2.90 17.54
CA GLU A 89 -1.60 2.47 18.74
C GLU A 89 -2.26 1.26 19.44
N LYS A 90 -3.57 1.08 19.26
CA LYS A 90 -4.33 -0.04 19.82
C LYS A 90 -4.32 -1.28 18.93
N PHE A 91 -3.88 -1.14 17.69
CA PHE A 91 -3.81 -2.27 16.78
C PHE A 91 -2.54 -3.07 17.03
N PHE A 92 -2.66 -4.12 17.82
CA PHE A 92 -1.60 -5.11 18.05
C PHE A 92 -1.87 -6.39 17.25
N VAL A 93 -0.82 -7.17 17.02
CA VAL A 93 -0.93 -8.49 16.38
C VAL A 93 -2.00 -9.33 17.09
N GLY A 94 -3.09 -9.63 16.36
CA GLY A 94 -4.25 -10.35 16.88
C GLY A 94 -5.32 -9.48 17.56
N GLY A 95 -5.12 -8.17 17.67
CA GLY A 95 -6.14 -7.22 18.13
C GLY A 95 -7.26 -7.05 17.08
N LYS A 96 -8.48 -6.85 17.57
CA LYS A 96 -9.62 -6.46 16.73
C LYS A 96 -9.95 -5.00 17.04
N ASP A 97 -9.92 -4.16 16.02
CA ASP A 97 -10.52 -2.83 16.07
C ASP A 97 -11.84 -2.80 15.26
N SER A 98 -12.60 -1.74 15.41
CA SER A 98 -13.83 -1.52 14.66
C SER A 98 -13.57 -1.00 13.23
N PHE A 99 -12.29 -0.77 12.88
CA PHE A 99 -11.91 -0.15 11.62
C PHE A 99 -11.98 -1.14 10.46
N SER A 100 -12.72 -0.78 9.43
CA SER A 100 -12.87 -1.58 8.21
C SER A 100 -12.84 -0.71 6.96
N LEU A 101 -12.45 -1.31 5.84
CA LEU A 101 -12.51 -0.67 4.52
C LEU A 101 -13.83 -1.01 3.83
N ASN A 102 -14.34 -0.05 3.08
CA ASN A 102 -15.55 -0.17 2.28
C ASN A 102 -15.22 0.10 0.82
N ASN A 103 -15.43 -0.88 -0.07
CA ASN A 103 -15.13 -0.78 -1.50
C ASN A 103 -13.70 -0.28 -1.80
N CYS A 104 -12.76 -0.58 -0.90
CA CYS A 104 -11.37 -0.18 -0.96
C CYS A 104 -10.47 -1.33 -0.46
N ARG A 105 -9.32 -1.50 -1.11
CA ARG A 105 -8.27 -2.41 -0.71
C ARG A 105 -6.94 -1.68 -0.64
N VAL A 106 -6.13 -1.98 0.36
CA VAL A 106 -4.81 -1.35 0.59
C VAL A 106 -3.73 -2.41 0.54
N SER A 107 -2.70 -2.17 -0.24
CA SER A 107 -1.64 -3.11 -0.54
C SER A 107 -0.29 -2.40 -0.69
N ASN A 108 0.79 -3.15 -0.86
CA ASN A 108 2.13 -2.63 -1.12
C ASN A 108 2.79 -3.37 -2.28
N SER A 109 3.71 -2.71 -2.99
CA SER A 109 4.54 -3.30 -4.03
C SER A 109 5.46 -4.39 -3.48
N VAL A 110 5.97 -4.21 -2.24
CA VAL A 110 6.76 -5.20 -1.51
C VAL A 110 6.06 -5.50 -0.19
N ARG A 111 5.93 -6.79 0.14
CA ARG A 111 5.16 -7.22 1.32
C ARG A 111 5.98 -7.33 2.60
N CYS A 112 7.29 -7.42 2.49
CA CYS A 112 8.21 -7.48 3.64
C CYS A 112 8.81 -6.12 3.93
N VAL A 113 9.09 -5.84 5.20
CA VAL A 113 9.84 -4.65 5.60
C VAL A 113 11.27 -4.73 5.04
N PRO A 114 11.73 -3.72 4.27
CA PRO A 114 13.12 -3.69 3.81
C PRO A 114 13.99 -2.89 4.78
N PRO A 115 15.31 -3.19 4.88
CA PRO A 115 16.26 -2.33 5.57
C PRO A 115 16.15 -0.89 5.08
N ASP A 116 16.19 0.09 6.00
CA ASP A 116 16.10 1.53 5.74
C ASP A 116 14.87 1.98 4.92
N ASN A 117 13.81 1.18 4.89
CA ASN A 117 12.63 1.37 4.04
C ASN A 117 12.97 1.43 2.54
N LYS A 118 14.06 0.78 2.11
CA LYS A 118 14.57 0.80 0.74
C LYS A 118 14.63 -0.62 0.15
N PRO A 119 13.57 -1.08 -0.52
CA PRO A 119 13.63 -2.33 -1.27
C PRO A 119 14.52 -2.16 -2.50
N THR A 120 15.20 -3.23 -2.90
CA THR A 120 15.97 -3.26 -4.15
C THR A 120 15.05 -3.43 -5.37
N PRO A 121 15.49 -3.07 -6.58
CA PRO A 121 14.72 -3.31 -7.80
C PRO A 121 14.33 -4.79 -7.99
N SER A 122 15.22 -5.72 -7.67
CA SER A 122 14.95 -7.16 -7.76
C SER A 122 13.87 -7.62 -6.80
N GLU A 123 13.87 -7.12 -5.55
CA GLU A 123 12.83 -7.41 -4.56
C GLU A 123 11.45 -6.87 -4.99
N ILE A 124 11.43 -5.67 -5.58
CA ILE A 124 10.20 -5.10 -6.14
C ILE A 124 9.69 -6.00 -7.28
N THR A 125 10.55 -6.38 -8.22
CA THR A 125 10.19 -7.24 -9.36
C THR A 125 9.66 -8.60 -8.89
N THR A 126 10.35 -9.23 -7.94
CA THR A 126 9.94 -10.53 -7.38
C THR A 126 8.59 -10.43 -6.69
N CYS A 127 8.40 -9.41 -5.84
CA CYS A 127 7.17 -9.26 -5.07
C CYS A 127 5.99 -8.77 -5.92
N ASN A 128 6.25 -8.10 -7.05
CA ASN A 128 5.22 -7.64 -8.00
C ASN A 128 4.35 -8.77 -8.57
N ASN A 129 4.83 -10.01 -8.57
CA ASN A 129 4.01 -11.16 -8.98
C ASN A 129 2.76 -11.31 -8.09
N PHE A 130 2.89 -11.06 -6.78
CA PHE A 130 1.75 -11.10 -5.87
C PHE A 130 0.78 -9.95 -6.12
N LEU A 131 1.30 -8.73 -6.34
CA LEU A 131 0.47 -7.57 -6.65
C LEU A 131 -0.24 -7.73 -8.01
N SER A 132 0.43 -8.30 -9.01
CA SER A 132 -0.16 -8.62 -10.32
C SER A 132 -1.32 -9.62 -10.18
N ASN A 133 -1.12 -10.70 -9.42
CA ASN A 133 -2.16 -11.69 -9.15
C ASN A 133 -3.33 -11.08 -8.37
N GLU A 134 -3.04 -10.19 -7.42
CA GLU A 134 -4.05 -9.47 -6.65
C GLU A 134 -4.89 -8.56 -7.55
N ILE A 135 -4.28 -7.75 -8.41
CA ILE A 135 -4.96 -6.90 -9.39
C ILE A 135 -5.83 -7.75 -10.32
N ALA A 136 -5.31 -8.87 -10.81
CA ALA A 136 -6.06 -9.79 -11.68
C ALA A 136 -7.26 -10.46 -10.97
N ALA A 137 -7.18 -10.65 -9.64
CA ALA A 137 -8.26 -11.21 -8.82
C ALA A 137 -9.36 -10.18 -8.51
N MET A 138 -9.06 -8.87 -8.52
CA MET A 138 -10.00 -7.78 -8.24
C MET A 138 -10.88 -7.48 -9.47
N LYS A 139 -11.94 -8.28 -9.67
CA LYS A 139 -12.78 -8.22 -10.89
C LYS A 139 -13.58 -6.92 -11.06
N LYS A 140 -13.81 -6.17 -9.98
CA LYS A 140 -14.51 -4.88 -10.02
C LYS A 140 -13.57 -3.67 -10.01
N LEU A 141 -12.25 -3.88 -10.04
CA LEU A 141 -11.26 -2.82 -9.93
C LEU A 141 -11.43 -1.77 -11.05
N LYS A 142 -11.65 -0.53 -10.67
CA LYS A 142 -11.76 0.65 -11.57
C LYS A 142 -10.60 1.62 -11.40
N VAL A 143 -10.13 1.80 -10.16
CA VAL A 143 -9.11 2.81 -9.85
C VAL A 143 -8.01 2.21 -8.99
N ILE A 144 -6.75 2.48 -9.37
CA ILE A 144 -5.56 2.25 -8.55
C ILE A 144 -5.00 3.61 -8.13
N VAL A 145 -4.80 3.85 -6.84
CA VAL A 145 -4.05 5.00 -6.34
C VAL A 145 -2.66 4.55 -5.94
N SER A 146 -1.63 5.02 -6.63
CA SER A 146 -0.24 4.75 -6.28
C SER A 146 0.32 5.83 -5.34
N LEU A 147 0.91 5.42 -4.22
CA LEU A 147 1.53 6.30 -3.24
C LEU A 147 3.04 6.36 -3.44
N GLY A 148 3.47 7.33 -4.24
CA GLY A 148 4.87 7.58 -4.59
C GLY A 148 5.32 6.92 -5.89
N GLN A 149 6.48 7.39 -6.37
CA GLN A 149 7.00 7.02 -7.69
C GLN A 149 7.31 5.52 -7.85
N ILE A 150 7.76 4.85 -6.77
CA ILE A 150 8.09 3.42 -6.85
C ILE A 150 6.82 2.58 -6.99
N ALA A 151 5.77 2.88 -6.22
CA ALA A 151 4.48 2.22 -6.35
C ALA A 151 3.87 2.43 -7.75
N HIS A 152 3.95 3.65 -8.28
CA HIS A 152 3.56 3.95 -9.66
C HIS A 152 4.31 3.07 -10.67
N LYS A 153 5.64 3.02 -10.58
CA LYS A 153 6.47 2.20 -11.48
C LYS A 153 6.14 0.71 -11.38
N SER A 154 5.85 0.22 -10.18
CA SER A 154 5.42 -1.17 -9.95
C SER A 154 4.13 -1.47 -10.71
N VAL A 155 3.12 -0.59 -10.60
CA VAL A 155 1.85 -0.76 -11.31
C VAL A 155 2.05 -0.70 -12.83
N ILE A 156 2.77 0.30 -13.35
CA ILE A 156 3.05 0.41 -14.80
C ILE A 156 3.74 -0.87 -15.33
N SER A 157 4.68 -1.42 -14.57
CA SER A 157 5.40 -2.66 -14.93
C SER A 157 4.45 -3.87 -15.01
N ILE A 158 3.48 -3.99 -14.09
CA ILE A 158 2.48 -5.07 -14.10
C ILE A 158 1.64 -5.06 -15.37
N PHE A 159 1.32 -3.89 -15.90
CA PHE A 159 0.59 -3.74 -17.16
C PHE A 159 1.49 -3.80 -18.41
N ASN A 160 2.77 -4.17 -18.26
CA ASN A 160 3.75 -4.26 -19.35
C ASN A 160 3.82 -2.97 -20.19
N ARG A 161 3.72 -1.79 -19.55
CA ARG A 161 3.79 -0.48 -20.21
C ARG A 161 5.17 0.15 -20.05
N LYS A 162 5.56 0.97 -21.04
CA LYS A 162 6.83 1.72 -20.97
C LYS A 162 6.70 2.86 -19.95
N GLN A 163 7.59 2.91 -18.97
CA GLN A 163 7.60 3.93 -17.90
C GLN A 163 7.65 5.38 -18.46
N ALA A 164 8.31 5.58 -19.60
CA ALA A 164 8.45 6.90 -20.21
C ALA A 164 7.12 7.52 -20.67
N ASP A 165 6.14 6.67 -21.03
CA ASP A 165 4.83 7.11 -21.51
C ASP A 165 3.88 7.50 -20.37
N TYR A 166 4.23 7.14 -19.13
CA TYR A 166 3.40 7.31 -17.93
C TYR A 166 4.18 8.10 -16.88
N LYS A 167 4.30 9.41 -17.05
CA LYS A 167 5.08 10.25 -16.13
C LYS A 167 4.41 10.37 -14.78
N PHE A 168 5.17 10.11 -13.71
CA PHE A 168 4.71 10.30 -12.36
C PHE A 168 4.62 11.80 -12.02
N ALA A 169 3.43 12.25 -11.60
CA ALA A 169 3.21 13.53 -10.93
C ALA A 169 2.05 13.36 -9.94
N HIS A 170 2.01 14.17 -8.89
CA HIS A 170 0.88 14.18 -7.96
C HIS A 170 -0.40 14.59 -8.71
N GLY A 171 -1.49 13.85 -8.51
CA GLY A 171 -2.76 14.06 -9.21
C GLY A 171 -2.80 13.60 -10.68
N ALA A 172 -1.68 13.13 -11.24
CA ALA A 172 -1.69 12.62 -12.62
C ALA A 172 -2.54 11.37 -12.76
N LYS A 173 -3.31 11.31 -13.85
CA LYS A 173 -4.18 10.19 -14.22
C LYS A 173 -3.67 9.52 -15.48
N HIS A 174 -3.64 8.18 -15.46
CA HIS A 174 -3.24 7.37 -16.61
C HIS A 174 -4.26 6.26 -16.83
N LYS A 175 -4.68 6.06 -18.05
CA LYS A 175 -5.54 4.94 -18.41
C LYS A 175 -4.71 3.70 -18.67
N LEU A 176 -4.98 2.64 -17.92
CA LEU A 176 -4.39 1.32 -18.06
C LEU A 176 -5.52 0.34 -18.39
N GLU A 177 -5.75 0.07 -19.66
CA GLU A 177 -6.90 -0.74 -20.12
C GLU A 177 -8.24 -0.17 -19.61
N ASN A 178 -8.94 -0.89 -18.74
CA ASN A 178 -10.21 -0.46 -18.13
C ASN A 178 -10.03 0.17 -16.75
N ILE A 179 -8.78 0.35 -16.28
CA ILE A 179 -8.44 0.86 -14.95
C ILE A 179 -7.81 2.24 -15.10
N ILE A 180 -8.09 3.13 -14.17
CA ILE A 180 -7.41 4.42 -14.05
C ILE A 180 -6.35 4.32 -12.96
N LEU A 181 -5.09 4.58 -13.30
CA LEU A 181 -4.02 4.80 -12.34
C LEU A 181 -3.98 6.28 -11.97
N LEU A 182 -4.23 6.59 -10.71
CA LEU A 182 -4.16 7.92 -10.13
C LEU A 182 -2.93 8.00 -9.22
N ASN A 183 -2.13 9.03 -9.34
CA ASN A 183 -0.87 9.15 -8.61
C ASN A 183 -0.99 10.12 -7.43
N SER A 184 -0.38 9.78 -6.32
CA SER A 184 -0.14 10.71 -5.20
C SER A 184 1.32 10.67 -4.77
N PHE A 185 1.84 11.80 -4.26
CA PHE A 185 3.01 11.73 -3.39
C PHE A 185 2.70 10.83 -2.20
N HIS A 186 3.75 10.17 -1.68
CA HIS A 186 3.59 9.29 -0.52
C HIS A 186 3.20 10.07 0.74
N THR A 187 2.28 9.53 1.53
CA THR A 187 1.75 10.14 2.77
C THR A 187 2.74 10.14 3.95
N SER A 188 4.04 9.98 3.69
CA SER A 188 5.09 9.95 4.71
C SER A 188 5.19 11.26 5.48
N ARG A 189 5.62 11.15 6.75
CA ARG A 189 5.91 12.32 7.60
C ARG A 189 6.86 13.31 6.92
N TYR A 190 7.85 12.81 6.18
CA TYR A 190 8.78 13.65 5.44
C TYR A 190 8.06 14.55 4.42
N ASN A 191 7.21 13.99 3.56
CA ASN A 191 6.49 14.77 2.55
C ASN A 191 5.50 15.79 3.17
N ILE A 192 4.89 15.44 4.30
CA ILE A 192 3.99 16.36 5.02
C ILE A 192 4.80 17.49 5.66
N ASN A 193 5.87 17.17 6.39
CA ASN A 193 6.67 18.20 7.10
C ASN A 193 7.41 19.14 6.15
N THR A 194 7.77 18.69 4.94
CA THR A 194 8.41 19.53 3.92
C THR A 194 7.41 20.30 3.05
N GLY A 195 6.11 20.15 3.29
CA GLY A 195 5.06 20.80 2.48
C GLY A 195 4.90 20.21 1.06
N ARG A 196 5.60 19.12 0.73
CA ARG A 196 5.47 18.46 -0.57
C ARG A 196 4.08 17.85 -0.76
N LEU A 197 3.46 17.38 0.32
CA LEU A 197 2.09 16.89 0.36
C LEU A 197 1.38 17.51 1.56
N SER A 198 0.18 18.05 1.37
CA SER A 198 -0.72 18.40 2.47
C SER A 198 -1.88 17.39 2.57
N GLN A 199 -2.60 17.38 3.71
CA GLN A 199 -3.82 16.59 3.84
C GLN A 199 -4.84 16.96 2.75
N ALA A 200 -5.03 18.26 2.48
CA ALA A 200 -5.97 18.72 1.47
C ALA A 200 -5.59 18.24 0.04
N MET A 201 -4.30 18.24 -0.28
CA MET A 201 -3.83 17.68 -1.57
C MET A 201 -4.13 16.18 -1.67
N PHE A 202 -3.92 15.43 -0.59
CA PHE A 202 -4.20 14.00 -0.57
C PHE A 202 -5.71 13.72 -0.61
N ASP A 203 -6.49 14.49 0.14
CA ASP A 203 -7.95 14.44 0.12
C ASP A 203 -8.52 14.63 -1.30
N ALA A 204 -7.95 15.57 -2.07
CA ALA A 204 -8.35 15.80 -3.45
C ALA A 204 -8.11 14.57 -4.35
N VAL A 205 -7.00 13.83 -4.13
CA VAL A 205 -6.73 12.57 -4.86
C VAL A 205 -7.75 11.50 -4.52
N ILE A 206 -8.10 11.32 -3.24
CA ILE A 206 -9.09 10.31 -2.83
C ILE A 206 -10.51 10.72 -3.27
N GLY A 207 -10.83 12.03 -3.23
CA GLY A 207 -12.08 12.56 -3.79
C GLY A 207 -12.22 12.29 -5.28
N GLU A 208 -11.14 12.49 -6.05
CA GLU A 208 -11.12 12.16 -7.47
C GLU A 208 -11.29 10.65 -7.71
N ALA A 209 -10.66 9.80 -6.90
CA ALA A 209 -10.88 8.36 -6.96
C ALA A 209 -12.35 7.99 -6.73
N ARG A 210 -13.03 8.67 -5.79
CA ARG A 210 -14.47 8.48 -5.54
C ARG A 210 -15.31 8.85 -6.76
N ASN A 211 -15.01 9.99 -7.40
CA ASN A 211 -15.72 10.45 -8.59
C ASN A 211 -15.54 9.47 -9.78
N LEU A 212 -14.36 8.87 -9.94
CA LEU A 212 -14.07 7.91 -11.00
C LEU A 212 -14.75 6.54 -10.78
N ILE A 213 -15.17 6.24 -9.56
CA ILE A 213 -15.86 4.99 -9.21
C ILE A 213 -17.38 5.13 -9.28
N ALA A 214 -17.92 6.32 -9.00
CA ALA A 214 -19.36 6.61 -9.05
C ALA A 214 -19.89 6.47 -10.47
#